data_56e27e2a3c8b4ff0273480259de54483
#
_entry.id   56e27e2a3c8b4ff0273480259de54483
#
_cell.length_a   1.000
_cell.length_b   1.000
_cell.length_c   1.000
_cell.angle_alpha   90.00
_cell.angle_beta   90.00
_cell.angle_gamma   90.00
#
_symmetry.space_group_name_H-M   'P 1'
#
loop_
_entity.id
_entity.type
_entity.pdbx_description
1 polymer ?
#
loop_
_entity_poly.entity_id
_entity_poly.type
_entity_poly.pdbx_seq_one_letter_code
_entity_poly.pdbx_strand_id
1 'polypeptide(L)'
;MLKNDQLDQWDRENFFHPSTHLAQHARGETPSRIIKTASGCYIEDRDGNRMLDAFAGLYCVNVGYGRQEIAEAIAEQAKELAYYHSYVGHGTEASITLSKMILDRAPDNMSKVYFGLGGSDANETNIKLIWYYNNILGRPEKKKIISRWRGYHGSGLMTGSLTGLELFHKKFDLPLTQVIHTEAPHFFRRDDITQSEEQFVAHCVAELEAQIEREGADRGGWPKIRGTEN
;
A
#
# COMPACT_ATOMS: atom_id res chain seq x y z
N MET A 1 17.33 -15.38 -28.57
CA MET A 1 16.47 -15.71 -27.42
C MET A 1 17.31 -16.50 -26.44
N LEU A 2 17.22 -16.17 -25.13
CA LEU A 2 17.86 -16.93 -24.08
C LEU A 2 17.23 -18.32 -23.99
N LYS A 3 18.05 -19.34 -23.68
CA LYS A 3 17.55 -20.70 -23.45
C LYS A 3 16.70 -20.74 -22.17
N ASN A 4 15.67 -21.57 -22.15
CA ASN A 4 14.76 -21.67 -20.99
C ASN A 4 15.52 -21.95 -19.68
N ASP A 5 16.46 -22.90 -19.70
CA ASP A 5 17.25 -23.27 -18.54
C ASP A 5 18.10 -22.10 -17.98
N GLN A 6 18.55 -21.19 -18.83
CA GLN A 6 19.34 -20.03 -18.42
C GLN A 6 18.51 -18.99 -17.68
N LEU A 7 17.26 -18.78 -18.08
CA LEU A 7 16.36 -17.86 -17.35
C LEU A 7 15.99 -18.41 -15.96
N ASP A 8 15.75 -19.72 -15.85
CA ASP A 8 15.48 -20.36 -14.55
C ASP A 8 16.68 -20.27 -13.62
N GLN A 9 17.88 -20.47 -14.16
CA GLN A 9 19.10 -20.32 -13.39
C GLN A 9 19.26 -18.88 -12.89
N TRP A 10 19.11 -17.90 -13.76
CA TRP A 10 19.25 -16.49 -13.39
C TRP A 10 18.16 -16.03 -12.41
N ASP A 11 16.93 -16.49 -12.57
CA ASP A 11 15.85 -16.24 -11.62
C ASP A 11 16.22 -16.69 -10.22
N ARG A 12 16.74 -17.90 -10.08
CA ARG A 12 17.13 -18.49 -8.80
C ARG A 12 18.40 -17.90 -8.20
N GLU A 13 19.36 -17.52 -9.02
CA GLU A 13 20.66 -17.03 -8.57
C GLU A 13 20.69 -15.53 -8.33
N ASN A 14 19.94 -14.75 -9.11
CA ASN A 14 20.13 -13.29 -9.17
C ASN A 14 18.90 -12.48 -8.81
N PHE A 15 17.69 -13.05 -8.88
CA PHE A 15 16.48 -12.30 -8.65
C PHE A 15 15.95 -12.46 -7.22
N PHE A 16 15.86 -11.35 -6.48
CA PHE A 16 15.32 -11.33 -5.14
C PHE A 16 13.79 -11.25 -5.19
N HIS A 17 13.10 -12.35 -4.95
CA HIS A 17 11.65 -12.40 -4.84
C HIS A 17 11.21 -11.96 -3.44
N PRO A 18 10.43 -10.86 -3.30
CA PRO A 18 9.88 -10.47 -2.01
C PRO A 18 8.89 -11.53 -1.50
N SER A 19 8.73 -11.63 -0.18
CA SER A 19 7.83 -12.59 0.49
C SER A 19 8.04 -14.05 0.09
N THR A 20 9.27 -14.41 -0.28
CA THR A 20 9.65 -15.74 -0.75
C THR A 20 10.77 -16.31 0.13
N HIS A 21 10.73 -17.62 0.40
CA HIS A 21 11.83 -18.29 1.09
C HIS A 21 12.99 -18.51 0.10
N LEU A 22 13.90 -17.54 0.01
CA LEU A 22 14.94 -17.48 -1.02
C LEU A 22 15.81 -18.73 -1.10
N ALA A 23 16.16 -19.34 0.05
CA ALA A 23 16.97 -20.56 0.04
C ALA A 23 16.23 -21.75 -0.58
N GLN A 24 14.93 -21.88 -0.36
CA GLN A 24 14.10 -22.91 -1.00
C GLN A 24 13.95 -22.62 -2.50
N HIS A 25 13.74 -21.35 -2.87
CA HIS A 25 13.67 -20.95 -4.25
C HIS A 25 14.98 -21.25 -5.01
N ALA A 26 16.13 -20.89 -4.43
CA ALA A 26 17.44 -21.18 -5.00
C ALA A 26 17.71 -22.69 -5.22
N ARG A 27 17.17 -23.54 -4.34
CA ARG A 27 17.27 -25.02 -4.49
C ARG A 27 16.20 -25.61 -5.41
N GLY A 28 15.30 -24.80 -5.94
CA GLY A 28 14.19 -25.27 -6.79
C GLY A 28 13.06 -25.97 -6.04
N GLU A 29 13.00 -25.85 -4.72
CA GLU A 29 11.92 -26.39 -3.88
C GLU A 29 10.63 -25.55 -3.97
N THR A 30 10.77 -24.27 -4.31
CA THR A 30 9.66 -23.38 -4.65
C THR A 30 9.52 -23.28 -6.17
N PRO A 31 8.33 -23.48 -6.75
CA PRO A 31 8.14 -23.37 -8.18
C PRO A 31 8.51 -21.97 -8.70
N SER A 32 9.35 -21.89 -9.71
CA SER A 32 9.59 -20.71 -10.50
C SER A 32 8.56 -20.67 -11.64
N ARG A 33 7.86 -19.56 -11.79
CA ARG A 33 6.89 -19.38 -12.87
C ARG A 33 7.15 -18.07 -13.60
N ILE A 34 7.75 -18.18 -14.76
CA ILE A 34 8.13 -17.00 -15.56
C ILE A 34 6.97 -16.65 -16.49
N ILE A 35 6.28 -15.55 -16.21
CA ILE A 35 5.19 -15.06 -17.03
C ILE A 35 5.77 -14.41 -18.29
N LYS A 36 5.25 -14.82 -19.44
CA LYS A 36 5.73 -14.39 -20.75
C LYS A 36 4.81 -13.36 -21.41
N THR A 37 3.51 -13.56 -21.30
CA THR A 37 2.51 -12.70 -21.93
C THR A 37 1.22 -12.68 -21.13
N ALA A 38 0.36 -11.69 -21.45
CA ALA A 38 -0.94 -11.56 -20.81
C ALA A 38 -1.92 -10.84 -21.72
N SER A 39 -3.23 -11.16 -21.61
CA SER A 39 -4.30 -10.52 -22.36
C SER A 39 -5.62 -10.60 -21.60
N GLY A 40 -6.34 -9.49 -21.50
CA GLY A 40 -7.58 -9.39 -20.71
C GLY A 40 -7.33 -9.74 -19.25
N CYS A 41 -7.94 -10.81 -18.74
CA CYS A 41 -7.74 -11.32 -17.38
C CYS A 41 -6.84 -12.57 -17.33
N TYR A 42 -6.12 -12.90 -18.39
CA TYR A 42 -5.31 -14.11 -18.46
C TYR A 42 -3.84 -13.77 -18.60
N ILE A 43 -3.02 -14.56 -17.91
CA ILE A 43 -1.57 -14.60 -18.05
C ILE A 43 -1.16 -15.93 -18.66
N GLU A 44 -0.02 -15.95 -19.34
CA GLU A 44 0.57 -17.17 -19.90
C GLU A 44 2.05 -17.21 -19.50
N ASP A 45 2.46 -18.34 -18.94
CA ASP A 45 3.86 -18.56 -18.65
C ASP A 45 4.64 -18.97 -19.93
N ARG A 46 5.93 -19.05 -19.81
CA ARG A 46 6.80 -19.40 -20.94
C ARG A 46 6.67 -20.84 -21.41
N ASP A 47 6.06 -21.70 -20.60
CA ASP A 47 5.81 -23.10 -20.93
C ASP A 47 4.46 -23.26 -21.67
N GLY A 48 3.73 -22.16 -21.90
CA GLY A 48 2.46 -22.12 -22.59
C GLY A 48 1.24 -22.40 -21.70
N ASN A 49 1.42 -22.44 -20.38
CA ASN A 49 0.30 -22.61 -19.46
C ASN A 49 -0.46 -21.29 -19.32
N ARG A 50 -1.71 -21.31 -19.75
CA ARG A 50 -2.63 -20.15 -19.62
C ARG A 50 -3.40 -20.24 -18.32
N MET A 51 -3.43 -19.14 -17.57
CA MET A 51 -4.06 -19.07 -16.25
C MET A 51 -4.91 -17.81 -16.15
N LEU A 52 -6.04 -17.91 -15.43
CA LEU A 52 -6.82 -16.75 -15.02
C LEU A 52 -6.06 -16.03 -13.90
N ASP A 53 -5.73 -14.75 -14.11
CA ASP A 53 -5.13 -13.91 -13.10
C ASP A 53 -6.22 -13.25 -12.23
N ALA A 54 -6.75 -14.01 -11.27
CA ALA A 54 -7.71 -13.50 -10.30
C ALA A 54 -7.11 -12.50 -9.30
N PHE A 55 -5.80 -12.28 -9.35
CA PHE A 55 -5.07 -11.39 -8.46
C PHE A 55 -4.71 -10.04 -9.11
N ALA A 56 -5.06 -9.88 -10.41
CA ALA A 56 -4.84 -8.67 -11.21
C ALA A 56 -3.41 -8.11 -11.08
N GLY A 57 -2.39 -8.96 -11.23
CA GLY A 57 -0.99 -8.55 -11.10
C GLY A 57 -0.67 -7.96 -9.73
N LEU A 58 -1.20 -8.51 -8.66
CA LEU A 58 -1.16 -7.99 -7.29
C LEU A 58 -1.88 -6.63 -7.18
N TYR A 59 -3.15 -6.58 -7.61
CA TYR A 59 -4.04 -5.40 -7.59
C TYR A 59 -3.61 -4.22 -8.49
N CYS A 60 -2.68 -4.43 -9.41
CA CYS A 60 -2.11 -3.36 -10.23
C CYS A 60 -2.66 -3.30 -11.66
N VAL A 61 -3.46 -4.30 -12.09
CA VAL A 61 -3.96 -4.42 -13.47
C VAL A 61 -5.50 -4.39 -13.49
N ASN A 62 -6.08 -3.33 -12.95
CA ASN A 62 -7.54 -3.19 -12.80
C ASN A 62 -8.28 -3.06 -14.13
N VAL A 63 -7.62 -2.59 -15.18
CA VAL A 63 -8.19 -2.43 -16.53
C VAL A 63 -7.95 -3.61 -17.45
N GLY A 64 -7.29 -4.66 -16.95
CA GLY A 64 -6.89 -5.84 -17.74
C GLY A 64 -5.58 -5.63 -18.50
N TYR A 65 -5.05 -6.73 -19.02
CA TYR A 65 -3.82 -6.77 -19.80
C TYR A 65 -4.07 -6.48 -21.28
N GLY A 66 -3.04 -5.98 -21.98
CA GLY A 66 -3.04 -5.83 -23.43
C GLY A 66 -3.90 -4.68 -23.96
N ARG A 67 -4.14 -3.65 -23.16
CA ARG A 67 -4.86 -2.43 -23.56
C ARG A 67 -3.99 -1.61 -24.51
N GLN A 68 -4.28 -1.75 -25.82
CA GLN A 68 -3.50 -1.15 -26.90
C GLN A 68 -3.44 0.38 -26.77
N GLU A 69 -4.58 1.00 -26.52
CA GLU A 69 -4.72 2.46 -26.39
C GLU A 69 -3.86 3.04 -25.25
N ILE A 70 -3.66 2.29 -24.17
CA ILE A 70 -2.79 2.71 -23.05
C ILE A 70 -1.33 2.57 -23.45
N ALA A 71 -0.96 1.46 -24.10
CA ALA A 71 0.40 1.21 -24.56
C ALA A 71 0.85 2.26 -25.59
N GLU A 72 -0.02 2.64 -26.51
CA GLU A 72 0.23 3.68 -27.52
C GLU A 72 0.41 5.05 -26.86
N ALA A 73 -0.48 5.44 -25.95
CA ALA A 73 -0.36 6.71 -25.21
C ALA A 73 0.96 6.81 -24.42
N ILE A 74 1.38 5.72 -23.76
CA ILE A 74 2.67 5.66 -23.06
C ILE A 74 3.82 5.81 -24.04
N ALA A 75 3.77 5.13 -25.17
CA ALA A 75 4.82 5.18 -26.18
C ALA A 75 4.97 6.58 -26.80
N GLU A 76 3.88 7.26 -27.10
CA GLU A 76 3.87 8.63 -27.61
C GLU A 76 4.45 9.60 -26.60
N GLN A 77 3.95 9.58 -25.36
CA GLN A 77 4.49 10.43 -24.31
C GLN A 77 5.98 10.20 -24.04
N ALA A 78 6.42 8.94 -24.07
CA ALA A 78 7.83 8.61 -23.86
C ALA A 78 8.73 9.09 -24.98
N LYS A 79 8.25 9.18 -26.22
CA LYS A 79 8.98 9.76 -27.37
C LYS A 79 9.13 11.26 -27.25
N GLU A 80 8.08 11.95 -26.76
CA GLU A 80 8.08 13.40 -26.61
C GLU A 80 8.87 13.84 -25.37
N LEU A 81 8.49 13.31 -24.21
CA LEU A 81 9.12 13.60 -22.92
C LEU A 81 8.94 12.42 -21.97
N ALA A 82 9.97 11.58 -21.88
CA ALA A 82 9.95 10.38 -21.04
C ALA A 82 9.97 10.70 -19.54
N TYR A 83 10.66 11.76 -19.13
CA TYR A 83 10.81 12.14 -17.74
C TYR A 83 11.19 13.61 -17.57
N TYR A 84 10.62 14.27 -16.58
CA TYR A 84 11.12 15.49 -15.98
C TYR A 84 10.72 15.58 -14.50
N HIS A 85 11.53 16.23 -13.68
CA HIS A 85 11.28 16.35 -12.24
C HIS A 85 10.22 17.42 -11.93
N SER A 86 9.64 17.33 -10.74
CA SER A 86 8.61 18.28 -10.26
C SER A 86 9.10 19.24 -9.17
N TYR A 87 10.43 19.32 -8.95
CA TYR A 87 11.01 20.24 -7.96
C TYR A 87 10.97 21.67 -8.42
N VAL A 88 10.89 22.62 -7.45
CA VAL A 88 11.05 24.07 -7.65
C VAL A 88 10.10 24.62 -8.71
N GLY A 89 8.85 24.14 -8.71
CA GLY A 89 7.80 24.64 -9.60
C GLY A 89 7.84 24.09 -11.03
N HIS A 90 8.71 23.12 -11.33
CA HIS A 90 8.66 22.41 -12.61
C HIS A 90 7.50 21.40 -12.63
N GLY A 91 7.06 21.06 -13.82
CA GLY A 91 6.00 20.06 -14.04
C GLY A 91 5.92 19.68 -15.51
N THR A 92 5.16 18.66 -15.82
CA THR A 92 4.81 18.24 -17.18
C THR A 92 3.33 18.44 -17.43
N GLU A 93 2.93 18.65 -18.68
CA GLU A 93 1.51 18.80 -19.04
C GLU A 93 0.70 17.58 -18.57
N ALA A 94 1.25 16.36 -18.76
CA ALA A 94 0.60 15.12 -18.33
C ALA A 94 0.34 15.07 -16.81
N SER A 95 1.34 15.41 -15.99
CA SER A 95 1.19 15.39 -14.52
C SER A 95 0.25 16.48 -14.01
N ILE A 96 0.28 17.67 -14.60
CA ILE A 96 -0.60 18.79 -14.24
C ILE A 96 -2.05 18.46 -14.60
N THR A 97 -2.29 17.97 -15.82
CA THR A 97 -3.61 17.56 -16.29
C THR A 97 -4.19 16.44 -15.43
N LEU A 98 -3.39 15.40 -15.13
CA LEU A 98 -3.83 14.31 -14.26
C LEU A 98 -4.17 14.81 -12.85
N SER A 99 -3.38 15.75 -12.29
CA SER A 99 -3.68 16.35 -10.99
C SER A 99 -5.05 17.03 -10.98
N LYS A 100 -5.38 17.78 -12.03
CA LYS A 100 -6.69 18.43 -12.18
C LYS A 100 -7.82 17.41 -12.28
N MET A 101 -7.64 16.38 -13.11
CA MET A 101 -8.64 15.30 -13.27
C MET A 101 -8.91 14.53 -11.99
N ILE A 102 -7.89 14.32 -11.15
CA ILE A 102 -8.03 13.67 -9.83
C ILE A 102 -8.82 14.59 -8.89
N LEU A 103 -8.45 15.89 -8.81
CA LEU A 103 -9.11 16.84 -7.92
C LEU A 103 -10.57 17.09 -8.29
N ASP A 104 -10.93 17.02 -9.56
CA ASP A 104 -12.33 17.13 -10.02
C ASP A 104 -13.23 15.97 -9.53
N ARG A 105 -12.62 14.90 -9.02
CA ARG A 105 -13.30 13.71 -8.48
C ARG A 105 -13.04 13.50 -7.00
N ALA A 106 -12.15 14.28 -6.42
CA ALA A 106 -11.83 14.23 -5.01
C ALA A 106 -12.86 15.02 -4.18
N PRO A 107 -12.95 14.80 -2.86
CA PRO A 107 -13.73 15.67 -1.98
C PRO A 107 -13.30 17.14 -2.07
N ASP A 108 -14.26 18.06 -1.92
CA ASP A 108 -14.05 19.51 -2.12
C ASP A 108 -12.95 20.14 -1.28
N ASN A 109 -12.61 19.52 -0.15
CA ASN A 109 -11.53 19.99 0.73
C ASN A 109 -10.13 19.60 0.27
N MET A 110 -9.98 18.85 -0.82
CA MET A 110 -8.71 18.49 -1.42
C MET A 110 -8.25 19.55 -2.42
N SER A 111 -6.98 19.95 -2.37
CA SER A 111 -6.46 21.05 -3.19
C SER A 111 -5.17 20.74 -3.93
N LYS A 112 -4.48 19.67 -3.59
CA LYS A 112 -3.19 19.29 -4.17
C LYS A 112 -3.09 17.78 -4.33
N VAL A 113 -2.35 17.36 -5.37
CA VAL A 113 -2.00 15.97 -5.62
C VAL A 113 -0.48 15.83 -5.53
N TYR A 114 -0.03 14.83 -4.83
CA TYR A 114 1.36 14.38 -4.80
C TYR A 114 1.45 13.00 -5.43
N PHE A 115 2.33 12.84 -6.39
CA PHE A 115 2.61 11.55 -7.04
C PHE A 115 3.82 10.91 -6.39
N GLY A 116 3.61 9.76 -5.75
CA GLY A 116 4.65 8.90 -5.21
C GLY A 116 4.93 7.70 -6.11
N LEU A 117 5.86 6.85 -5.67
CA LEU A 117 6.24 5.62 -6.40
C LEU A 117 5.24 4.47 -6.17
N GLY A 118 4.43 4.56 -5.14
CA GLY A 118 3.45 3.54 -4.78
C GLY A 118 2.80 3.82 -3.43
N GLY A 119 1.92 2.91 -2.95
CA GLY A 119 1.18 3.07 -1.70
C GLY A 119 2.07 3.21 -0.47
N SER A 120 3.18 2.47 -0.41
CA SER A 120 4.15 2.60 0.69
C SER A 120 4.74 4.00 0.77
N ASP A 121 5.23 4.53 -0.35
CA ASP A 121 5.79 5.88 -0.42
C ASP A 121 4.74 6.97 -0.12
N ALA A 122 3.52 6.80 -0.62
CA ALA A 122 2.41 7.70 -0.31
C ALA A 122 2.10 7.74 1.20
N ASN A 123 2.05 6.59 1.88
CA ASN A 123 1.83 6.53 3.32
C ASN A 123 3.01 7.10 4.12
N GLU A 124 4.25 6.80 3.75
CA GLU A 124 5.44 7.44 4.37
C GLU A 124 5.38 8.97 4.27
N THR A 125 5.02 9.48 3.09
CA THR A 125 4.89 10.92 2.85
C THR A 125 3.75 11.52 3.67
N ASN A 126 2.59 10.88 3.73
CA ASN A 126 1.46 11.34 4.54
C ASN A 126 1.83 11.44 6.02
N ILE A 127 2.51 10.45 6.57
CA ILE A 127 2.94 10.47 7.98
C ILE A 127 3.93 11.61 8.23
N LYS A 128 4.91 11.79 7.34
CA LYS A 128 5.85 12.92 7.42
C LYS A 128 5.13 14.26 7.39
N LEU A 129 4.12 14.42 6.53
CA LEU A 129 3.31 15.63 6.46
C LEU A 129 2.48 15.85 7.73
N ILE A 130 1.88 14.81 8.32
CA ILE A 130 1.17 14.89 9.59
C ILE A 130 2.12 15.36 10.71
N TRP A 131 3.32 14.81 10.78
CA TRP A 131 4.30 15.22 11.78
C TRP A 131 4.81 16.64 11.56
N TYR A 132 5.09 17.02 10.31
CA TYR A 132 5.49 18.37 9.93
C TYR A 132 4.41 19.39 10.29
N TYR A 133 3.17 19.12 9.94
CA TYR A 133 2.01 19.96 10.27
C TYR A 133 1.87 20.18 11.78
N ASN A 134 1.94 19.10 12.58
CA ASN A 134 1.83 19.22 14.02
C ASN A 134 3.02 19.96 14.64
N ASN A 135 4.22 19.80 14.11
CA ASN A 135 5.40 20.55 14.55
C ASN A 135 5.23 22.07 14.33
N ILE A 136 4.73 22.47 13.14
CA ILE A 136 4.46 23.89 12.85
C ILE A 136 3.41 24.47 13.81
N LEU A 137 2.43 23.67 14.19
CA LEU A 137 1.39 24.09 15.15
C LEU A 137 1.84 24.02 16.62
N GLY A 138 3.11 23.78 16.89
CA GLY A 138 3.63 23.66 18.26
C GLY A 138 3.13 22.43 19.01
N ARG A 139 2.81 21.35 18.32
CA ARG A 139 2.31 20.07 18.86
C ARG A 139 3.29 18.93 18.60
N PRO A 140 4.55 19.00 19.09
CA PRO A 140 5.60 18.03 18.75
C PRO A 140 5.31 16.61 19.25
N GLU A 141 4.44 16.46 20.25
CA GLU A 141 4.06 15.17 20.84
C GLU A 141 3.05 14.38 19.98
N LYS A 142 2.39 15.02 18.99
CA LYS A 142 1.43 14.37 18.10
C LYS A 142 2.11 13.55 17.02
N LYS A 143 2.64 12.39 17.40
CA LYS A 143 3.43 11.49 16.53
C LYS A 143 2.80 10.11 16.34
N LYS A 144 1.84 9.72 17.19
CA LYS A 144 1.28 8.38 17.17
C LYS A 144 0.28 8.22 16.03
N ILE A 145 0.34 7.08 15.39
CA ILE A 145 -0.54 6.69 14.27
C ILE A 145 -1.24 5.38 14.66
N ILE A 146 -2.55 5.35 14.55
CA ILE A 146 -3.33 4.12 14.77
C ILE A 146 -3.51 3.41 13.44
N SER A 147 -3.26 2.13 13.44
CA SER A 147 -3.51 1.20 12.34
C SER A 147 -4.39 0.03 12.81
N ARG A 148 -4.78 -0.85 11.92
CA ARG A 148 -5.59 -2.03 12.24
C ARG A 148 -4.81 -3.30 12.03
N TRP A 149 -4.98 -4.25 12.95
CA TRP A 149 -4.53 -5.61 12.70
C TRP A 149 -5.13 -6.16 11.41
N ARG A 150 -4.38 -7.00 10.70
CA ARG A 150 -4.72 -7.60 9.39
C ARG A 150 -4.80 -6.61 8.22
N GLY A 151 -4.55 -5.30 8.44
CA GLY A 151 -4.39 -4.34 7.36
C GLY A 151 -3.01 -4.42 6.72
N TYR A 152 -2.89 -4.14 5.43
CA TYR A 152 -1.62 -3.95 4.73
C TYR A 152 -1.47 -2.49 4.30
N HIS A 153 -0.34 -1.88 4.67
CA HIS A 153 -0.09 -0.46 4.43
C HIS A 153 1.27 -0.17 3.79
N GLY A 154 2.04 -1.21 3.52
CA GLY A 154 3.35 -1.11 2.89
C GLY A 154 4.40 -1.98 3.58
N SER A 155 5.63 -1.91 3.07
CA SER A 155 6.77 -2.73 3.50
C SER A 155 8.02 -1.93 3.90
N GLY A 156 7.95 -0.59 3.95
CA GLY A 156 9.00 0.26 4.53
C GLY A 156 9.02 0.15 6.06
N LEU A 157 9.87 0.90 6.74
CA LEU A 157 9.95 0.84 8.21
C LEU A 157 8.66 1.36 8.87
N MET A 158 8.19 2.54 8.49
CA MET A 158 6.96 3.09 9.04
C MET A 158 5.74 2.38 8.46
N THR A 159 5.68 2.17 7.16
CA THR A 159 4.54 1.51 6.51
C THR A 159 4.46 0.02 6.81
N GLY A 160 5.59 -0.66 7.01
CA GLY A 160 5.67 -2.01 7.57
C GLY A 160 5.20 -2.06 9.02
N SER A 161 5.49 -1.01 9.80
CA SER A 161 4.94 -0.86 11.14
C SER A 161 3.43 -0.68 11.14
N LEU A 162 2.86 0.06 10.17
CA LEU A 162 1.41 0.21 10.00
C LEU A 162 0.73 -1.09 9.55
N THR A 163 1.43 -1.93 8.81
CA THR A 163 0.93 -3.23 8.37
C THR A 163 0.67 -4.12 9.58
N GLY A 164 -0.59 -4.50 9.81
CA GLY A 164 -1.02 -5.31 10.94
C GLY A 164 -0.89 -6.82 10.69
N LEU A 165 0.22 -7.26 10.11
CA LEU A 165 0.53 -8.65 9.81
C LEU A 165 1.85 -9.01 10.50
N GLU A 166 1.82 -9.93 11.46
CA GLU A 166 2.99 -10.31 12.27
C GLU A 166 4.22 -10.71 11.45
N LEU A 167 4.02 -11.29 10.26
CA LEU A 167 5.10 -11.65 9.35
C LEU A 167 5.95 -10.45 8.94
N PHE A 168 5.36 -9.26 8.85
CA PHE A 168 6.06 -8.01 8.51
C PHE A 168 6.76 -7.38 9.70
N HIS A 169 6.50 -7.87 10.92
CA HIS A 169 7.10 -7.35 12.15
C HIS A 169 8.22 -8.26 12.66
N LYS A 170 7.95 -9.57 12.66
CA LYS A 170 8.84 -10.57 13.22
C LYS A 170 10.22 -10.53 12.55
N LYS A 171 11.27 -10.36 13.34
CA LYS A 171 12.67 -10.25 12.91
C LYS A 171 13.04 -8.98 12.13
N PHE A 172 12.18 -7.96 12.14
CA PHE A 172 12.45 -6.66 11.53
C PHE A 172 12.42 -5.53 12.56
N ASP A 173 12.33 -5.86 13.86
CA ASP A 173 12.24 -4.92 14.97
C ASP A 173 11.05 -3.96 14.84
N LEU A 174 9.94 -4.45 14.29
CA LEU A 174 8.69 -3.73 14.08
C LEU A 174 7.58 -4.27 15.01
N PRO A 175 6.55 -3.48 15.29
CA PRO A 175 6.32 -2.11 14.81
C PRO A 175 7.13 -1.06 15.57
N LEU A 176 7.37 0.08 14.94
CA LEU A 176 7.93 1.26 15.60
C LEU A 176 6.96 1.77 16.68
N THR A 177 7.50 2.38 17.74
CA THR A 177 6.74 2.82 18.91
C THR A 177 5.68 3.90 18.63
N GLN A 178 5.78 4.57 17.49
CA GLN A 178 4.79 5.54 17.03
C GLN A 178 3.53 4.90 16.45
N VAL A 179 3.58 3.61 16.12
CA VAL A 179 2.45 2.90 15.52
C VAL A 179 1.76 2.03 16.56
N ILE A 180 0.47 2.13 16.61
CA ILE A 180 -0.40 1.39 17.53
C ILE A 180 -1.43 0.64 16.68
N HIS A 181 -1.65 -0.64 16.99
CA HIS A 181 -2.66 -1.43 16.30
C HIS A 181 -3.92 -1.57 17.15
N THR A 182 -5.06 -1.32 16.52
CA THR A 182 -6.37 -1.61 17.06
C THR A 182 -6.97 -2.84 16.41
N GLU A 183 -8.05 -3.35 16.98
CA GLU A 183 -8.75 -4.53 16.48
C GLU A 183 -9.20 -4.38 15.02
N ALA A 184 -9.17 -5.50 14.29
CA ALA A 184 -9.70 -5.56 12.92
C ALA A 184 -11.23 -5.69 12.97
N PRO A 185 -12.01 -4.77 12.35
CA PRO A 185 -13.46 -4.83 12.34
C PRO A 185 -13.96 -5.92 11.36
N HIS A 186 -13.63 -7.17 11.65
CA HIS A 186 -13.95 -8.30 10.79
C HIS A 186 -15.04 -9.16 11.45
N PHE A 187 -16.30 -8.80 11.25
CA PHE A 187 -17.45 -9.42 11.88
C PHE A 187 -17.46 -10.95 11.81
N PHE A 188 -17.14 -11.55 10.67
CA PHE A 188 -17.11 -13.01 10.50
C PHE A 188 -16.00 -13.71 11.28
N ARG A 189 -15.04 -12.98 11.83
CA ARG A 189 -13.92 -13.52 12.63
C ARG A 189 -13.84 -12.89 14.02
N ARG A 190 -14.96 -12.39 14.52
CA ARG A 190 -15.07 -11.91 15.91
C ARG A 190 -14.89 -13.05 16.91
N ASP A 191 -14.32 -12.76 18.04
CA ASP A 191 -14.04 -13.77 19.08
C ASP A 191 -15.32 -14.29 19.70
N ASP A 192 -16.29 -13.43 20.01
CA ASP A 192 -17.60 -13.81 20.47
C ASP A 192 -18.59 -13.90 19.30
N ILE A 193 -18.81 -15.11 18.81
CA ILE A 193 -19.73 -15.40 17.71
C ILE A 193 -21.20 -15.13 18.03
N THR A 194 -21.56 -14.91 19.31
CA THR A 194 -22.95 -14.61 19.72
C THR A 194 -23.31 -13.13 19.55
N GLN A 195 -22.32 -12.25 19.41
CA GLN A 195 -22.57 -10.83 19.17
C GLN A 195 -23.27 -10.60 17.83
N SER A 196 -24.27 -9.71 17.83
CA SER A 196 -24.78 -9.13 16.58
C SER A 196 -23.74 -8.22 15.92
N GLU A 197 -23.94 -7.86 14.66
CA GLU A 197 -23.07 -6.93 13.97
C GLU A 197 -23.00 -5.57 14.67
N GLU A 198 -24.12 -5.05 15.13
CA GLU A 198 -24.22 -3.80 15.89
C GLU A 198 -23.43 -3.84 17.21
N GLN A 199 -23.54 -4.95 17.95
CA GLN A 199 -22.77 -5.16 19.19
C GLN A 199 -21.27 -5.24 18.91
N PHE A 200 -20.88 -5.91 17.84
CA PHE A 200 -19.49 -6.01 17.46
C PHE A 200 -18.92 -4.66 17.01
N VAL A 201 -19.67 -3.87 16.24
CA VAL A 201 -19.29 -2.50 15.86
C VAL A 201 -19.12 -1.63 17.11
N ALA A 202 -20.08 -1.68 18.05
CA ALA A 202 -19.98 -0.93 19.30
C ALA A 202 -18.74 -1.33 20.13
N HIS A 203 -18.42 -2.63 20.18
CA HIS A 203 -17.21 -3.13 20.80
C HIS A 203 -15.93 -2.56 20.13
N CYS A 204 -15.83 -2.64 18.81
CA CYS A 204 -14.66 -2.10 18.09
C CYS A 204 -14.47 -0.59 18.30
N VAL A 205 -15.56 0.17 18.36
CA VAL A 205 -15.52 1.61 18.63
C VAL A 205 -15.04 1.87 20.06
N ALA A 206 -15.61 1.17 21.06
CA ALA A 206 -15.21 1.32 22.46
C ALA A 206 -13.73 0.98 22.69
N GLU A 207 -13.22 -0.09 22.06
CA GLU A 207 -11.80 -0.44 22.13
C GLU A 207 -10.91 0.63 21.50
N LEU A 208 -11.31 1.21 20.38
CA LEU A 208 -10.58 2.31 19.75
C LEU A 208 -10.55 3.55 20.65
N GLU A 209 -11.67 3.93 21.25
CA GLU A 209 -11.76 5.07 22.19
C GLU A 209 -10.89 4.84 23.41
N ALA A 210 -10.99 3.67 24.04
CA ALA A 210 -10.16 3.29 25.18
C ALA A 210 -8.65 3.31 24.82
N GLN A 211 -8.30 2.90 23.62
CA GLN A 211 -6.91 2.96 23.15
C GLN A 211 -6.42 4.40 22.97
N ILE A 212 -7.23 5.29 22.40
CA ILE A 212 -6.92 6.71 22.25
C ILE A 212 -6.69 7.35 23.63
N GLU A 213 -7.52 7.02 24.60
CA GLU A 213 -7.39 7.51 25.99
C GLU A 213 -6.10 7.01 26.64
N ARG A 214 -5.80 5.72 26.55
CA ARG A 214 -4.55 5.13 27.09
C ARG A 214 -3.29 5.77 26.53
N GLU A 215 -3.32 6.09 25.23
CA GLU A 215 -2.18 6.68 24.52
C GLU A 215 -2.06 8.20 24.71
N GLY A 216 -3.09 8.82 25.26
CA GLY A 216 -3.24 10.26 25.42
C GLY A 216 -3.74 10.93 24.15
N ALA A 217 -4.95 11.49 24.21
CA ALA A 217 -5.63 12.12 23.07
C ALA A 217 -4.78 13.24 22.40
N ASP A 218 -3.89 13.86 23.14
CA ASP A 218 -2.99 14.93 22.64
C ASP A 218 -1.70 14.40 21.97
N ARG A 219 -1.41 13.11 22.06
CA ARG A 219 -0.21 12.47 21.48
C ARG A 219 -0.42 11.88 20.09
N GLY A 220 -1.67 11.72 19.66
CA GLY A 220 -2.01 11.16 18.37
C GLY A 220 -2.18 12.20 17.26
N GLY A 221 -1.98 11.77 16.02
CA GLY A 221 -2.25 12.57 14.82
C GLY A 221 -3.75 12.63 14.44
N TRP A 222 -4.66 12.07 15.24
CA TRP A 222 -6.08 11.98 14.97
C TRP A 222 -6.85 13.27 15.26
N PRO A 223 -7.92 13.54 14.53
CA PRO A 223 -8.83 14.64 14.83
C PRO A 223 -9.54 14.40 16.17
N LYS A 224 -9.88 15.46 16.88
CA LYS A 224 -10.78 15.35 18.04
C LYS A 224 -12.08 14.70 17.59
N ILE A 225 -12.47 13.61 18.25
CA ILE A 225 -13.79 13.04 18.06
C ILE A 225 -14.77 14.07 18.64
N ARG A 226 -15.59 14.69 17.77
CA ARG A 226 -16.65 15.60 18.22
C ARG A 226 -17.71 14.75 18.92
N GLY A 227 -17.89 14.88 20.19
CA GLY A 227 -18.95 14.21 20.92
C GLY A 227 -18.77 14.08 22.43
N THR A 228 -17.64 14.51 23.01
CA THR A 228 -17.38 14.40 24.46
C THR A 228 -17.29 15.77 25.16
N GLU A 229 -18.02 16.77 24.70
CA GLU A 229 -18.29 17.97 25.50
C GLU A 229 -19.72 17.89 26.02
N ASN A 230 -19.88 17.44 27.29
CA ASN A 230 -21.00 17.77 28.15
C ASN A 230 -20.68 19.04 28.91
#